data_6d7b5e77eb39616083591b5446bbd58f
#
_entry.id   6d7b5e77eb39616083591b5446bbd58f
#
_cell.length_a   1.000
_cell.length_b   1.000
_cell.length_c   1.000
_cell.angle_alpha   90.00
_cell.angle_beta   90.00
_cell.angle_gamma   90.00
#
_symmetry.space_group_name_H-M   'P 1'
#
loop_
_entity.id
_entity.type
_entity.pdbx_description
1 polymer ?
#
loop_
_entity_poly.entity_id
_entity_poly.type
_entity_poly.pdbx_seq_one_letter_code
_entity_poly.pdbx_strand_id
1 'polypeptide(L)'
;LNPSFKGAQLNEKSNIQAGDELIVTKQEATLEVRITKMETRQEEIPFTTETTQSNEYTKGTTKTLQEGENGLRLVTLQNVYDTNGTLLEQTVVSTQTLKEAVPKKVVVGTKKVTNKTAYITGSGQFIWPVPNYRNCSRWYGSGHKGVDICAPAGTPIYASAGGTVTKAGYNKAGAGTGYGYSVIISHGGGYSSVYAHCLSLTVSAGQTVKQGQLIGYLGSTGRSTGNHCHFEIRLNGSYIPPQNVFPGKK
;
A
#
# COMPACT_ATOMS: atom_id res chain seq x y z
N LEU A 1 83.15 13.50 -5.01
CA LEU A 1 81.69 13.77 -4.63
C LEU A 1 81.65 14.24 -3.20
N ASN A 2 81.32 15.50 -3.02
CA ASN A 2 81.12 16.04 -1.66
C ASN A 2 79.75 15.53 -1.11
N PRO A 3 79.71 14.68 -0.07
CA PRO A 3 78.47 14.06 0.41
C PRO A 3 77.43 15.06 0.92
N SER A 4 77.84 16.31 1.15
CA SER A 4 76.93 17.40 1.65
C SER A 4 75.91 17.87 0.59
N PHE A 5 76.07 17.57 -0.67
CA PHE A 5 75.17 17.98 -1.74
C PHE A 5 74.23 16.88 -2.24
N LYS A 6 74.33 15.68 -1.69
CA LYS A 6 73.49 14.56 -2.09
C LYS A 6 72.05 14.79 -1.56
N GLY A 7 71.14 15.27 -2.42
CA GLY A 7 69.75 15.49 -2.10
C GLY A 7 69.41 16.86 -1.41
N ALA A 8 70.38 17.77 -1.30
CA ALA A 8 70.11 19.12 -0.77
C ALA A 8 69.76 20.08 -1.91
N GLN A 9 68.73 20.91 -1.70
CA GLN A 9 68.41 22.03 -2.60
C GLN A 9 69.44 23.13 -2.41
N LEU A 10 70.13 23.54 -3.47
CA LEU A 10 71.03 24.68 -3.45
C LEU A 10 70.26 25.98 -3.29
N ASN A 11 70.81 26.87 -2.43
CA ASN A 11 70.30 28.21 -2.25
C ASN A 11 71.45 29.24 -2.40
N GLU A 12 71.14 30.52 -2.36
CA GLU A 12 72.13 31.61 -2.54
C GLU A 12 73.31 31.59 -1.58
N LYS A 13 73.27 30.77 -0.52
CA LYS A 13 74.35 30.63 0.48
C LYS A 13 75.11 29.32 0.34
N SER A 14 74.81 28.52 -0.68
CA SER A 14 75.47 27.24 -0.88
C SER A 14 76.87 27.46 -1.50
N ASN A 15 77.92 27.03 -0.78
CA ASN A 15 79.32 27.10 -1.26
C ASN A 15 79.58 25.90 -2.18
N ILE A 16 79.88 26.15 -3.45
CA ILE A 16 80.25 25.21 -4.44
C ILE A 16 81.76 25.28 -4.63
N GLN A 17 82.45 24.14 -4.54
CA GLN A 17 83.91 24.05 -4.70
C GLN A 17 84.27 23.36 -6.03
N ALA A 18 85.51 23.60 -6.51
CA ALA A 18 86.02 22.94 -7.69
C ALA A 18 86.13 21.42 -7.48
N GLY A 19 85.38 20.64 -8.31
CA GLY A 19 85.30 19.17 -8.24
C GLY A 19 83.94 18.68 -7.70
N ASP A 20 83.06 19.56 -7.29
CA ASP A 20 81.66 19.20 -6.93
C ASP A 20 80.82 18.84 -8.18
N GLU A 21 80.15 17.71 -8.14
CA GLU A 21 79.18 17.29 -9.15
C GLU A 21 77.80 17.81 -8.82
N LEU A 22 77.28 18.69 -9.68
CA LEU A 22 75.96 19.25 -9.57
C LEU A 22 74.99 18.47 -10.46
N ILE A 23 74.05 17.82 -9.83
CA ILE A 23 72.90 17.20 -10.56
C ILE A 23 71.79 18.26 -10.64
N VAL A 24 71.64 18.84 -11.83
CA VAL A 24 70.54 19.76 -12.14
C VAL A 24 69.37 18.92 -12.64
N THR A 25 68.36 18.72 -11.76
CA THR A 25 67.10 18.11 -12.18
C THR A 25 66.19 19.25 -12.66
N LYS A 26 65.81 19.19 -13.94
CA LYS A 26 64.77 20.05 -14.47
C LYS A 26 63.43 19.60 -13.84
N GLN A 27 62.81 20.45 -13.06
CA GLN A 27 61.47 20.20 -12.56
C GLN A 27 60.54 20.28 -13.80
N GLU A 28 60.08 19.14 -14.31
CA GLU A 28 59.04 19.11 -15.32
C GLU A 28 57.74 19.58 -14.64
N ALA A 29 57.25 20.73 -15.04
CA ALA A 29 55.93 21.17 -14.65
C ALA A 29 54.92 20.21 -15.29
N THR A 30 54.32 19.33 -14.50
CA THR A 30 53.20 18.49 -14.93
C THR A 30 51.97 19.40 -15.10
N LEU A 31 51.60 19.64 -16.35
CA LEU A 31 50.39 20.37 -16.67
C LEU A 31 49.20 19.42 -16.42
N GLU A 32 48.38 19.69 -15.40
CA GLU A 32 47.12 19.01 -15.23
C GLU A 32 46.13 19.51 -16.29
N VAL A 33 45.81 18.67 -17.25
CA VAL A 33 44.78 18.96 -18.24
C VAL A 33 43.46 18.41 -17.76
N ARG A 34 42.43 19.26 -17.65
CA ARG A 34 41.05 18.90 -17.31
C ARG A 34 40.14 19.17 -18.52
N ILE A 35 39.31 18.20 -18.86
CA ILE A 35 38.36 18.28 -19.97
C ILE A 35 36.98 18.54 -19.43
N THR A 36 36.42 19.69 -19.73
CA THR A 36 35.06 20.05 -19.34
C THR A 36 34.10 19.76 -20.48
N LYS A 37 33.05 18.99 -20.20
CA LYS A 37 31.96 18.70 -21.13
C LYS A 37 30.63 19.16 -20.55
N MET A 38 29.79 19.76 -21.39
CA MET A 38 28.41 20.07 -21.06
C MET A 38 27.53 18.94 -21.56
N GLU A 39 26.67 18.44 -20.67
CA GLU A 39 25.68 17.40 -20.97
C GLU A 39 24.29 17.89 -20.60
N THR A 40 23.34 17.69 -21.48
CA THR A 40 21.94 18.03 -21.21
C THR A 40 21.10 16.77 -21.30
N ARG A 41 20.33 16.50 -20.23
CA ARG A 41 19.44 15.34 -20.18
C ARG A 41 18.07 15.70 -19.63
N GLN A 42 17.09 14.93 -20.04
CA GLN A 42 15.75 15.03 -19.46
C GLN A 42 15.65 14.14 -18.22
N GLU A 43 15.04 14.67 -17.17
CA GLU A 43 14.75 13.95 -15.93
C GLU A 43 13.27 14.08 -15.59
N GLU A 44 12.69 13.01 -15.06
CA GLU A 44 11.35 13.07 -14.52
C GLU A 44 11.31 13.82 -13.18
N ILE A 45 10.26 14.61 -12.98
CA ILE A 45 9.90 15.20 -11.70
C ILE A 45 8.81 14.31 -11.12
N PRO A 46 9.08 13.52 -10.06
CA PRO A 46 8.06 12.65 -9.47
C PRO A 46 6.87 13.47 -8.96
N PHE A 47 5.66 12.97 -9.18
CA PHE A 47 4.47 13.59 -8.59
C PHE A 47 4.39 13.32 -7.09
N THR A 48 3.77 14.23 -6.36
CA THR A 48 3.44 14.09 -4.95
C THR A 48 2.02 13.55 -4.76
N THR A 49 1.73 12.97 -3.58
CA THR A 49 0.37 12.56 -3.22
C THR A 49 -0.19 13.50 -2.17
N GLU A 50 -1.27 14.18 -2.51
CA GLU A 50 -2.05 15.03 -1.61
C GLU A 50 -3.18 14.20 -1.01
N THR A 51 -3.23 14.11 0.31
CA THR A 51 -4.27 13.36 1.03
C THR A 51 -5.16 14.33 1.76
N THR A 52 -6.47 14.29 1.46
CA THR A 52 -7.50 15.03 2.18
C THR A 52 -8.39 14.08 2.96
N GLN A 53 -8.99 14.56 4.04
CA GLN A 53 -9.95 13.81 4.84
C GLN A 53 -11.37 14.27 4.53
N SER A 54 -12.31 13.32 4.43
CA SER A 54 -13.73 13.64 4.22
C SER A 54 -14.63 12.76 5.07
N ASN A 55 -15.64 13.39 5.68
CA ASN A 55 -16.69 12.70 6.43
C ASN A 55 -17.81 12.15 5.52
N GLU A 56 -17.73 12.34 4.22
CA GLU A 56 -18.65 11.72 3.24
C GLU A 56 -18.36 10.24 3.06
N TYR A 57 -17.08 9.87 3.21
CA TYR A 57 -16.61 8.49 3.03
C TYR A 57 -16.35 7.83 4.39
N THR A 58 -16.68 6.55 4.49
CA THR A 58 -16.50 5.74 5.70
C THR A 58 -15.01 5.71 6.12
N LYS A 59 -14.74 5.77 7.43
CA LYS A 59 -13.39 5.66 7.99
C LYS A 59 -12.69 4.40 7.48
N GLY A 60 -11.48 4.58 6.94
CA GLY A 60 -10.68 3.49 6.38
C GLY A 60 -10.90 3.23 4.89
N THR A 61 -11.81 3.95 4.23
CA THR A 61 -11.91 3.93 2.76
C THR A 61 -11.02 5.00 2.16
N THR A 62 -10.44 4.70 1.00
CA THR A 62 -9.62 5.62 0.23
C THR A 62 -10.20 5.74 -1.18
N LYS A 63 -10.37 6.96 -1.67
CA LYS A 63 -10.84 7.23 -3.04
C LYS A 63 -9.83 8.13 -3.74
N THR A 64 -9.34 7.72 -4.89
CA THR A 64 -8.55 8.59 -5.76
C THR A 64 -9.48 9.54 -6.51
N LEU A 65 -9.25 10.83 -6.37
CA LEU A 65 -9.97 11.88 -7.09
C LEU A 65 -9.26 12.28 -8.38
N GLN A 66 -7.93 12.22 -8.36
CA GLN A 66 -7.06 12.58 -9.47
C GLN A 66 -5.83 11.68 -9.43
N GLU A 67 -5.49 11.07 -10.55
CA GLU A 67 -4.22 10.36 -10.68
C GLU A 67 -3.06 11.35 -10.83
N GLY A 68 -1.89 10.98 -10.31
CA GLY A 68 -0.68 11.77 -10.44
C GLY A 68 -0.01 11.54 -11.79
N GLU A 69 0.63 12.58 -12.32
CA GLU A 69 1.47 12.48 -13.50
C GLU A 69 2.85 13.06 -13.20
N ASN A 70 3.91 12.36 -13.61
CA ASN A 70 5.26 12.89 -13.49
C ASN A 70 5.44 14.11 -14.40
N GLY A 71 6.12 15.11 -13.87
CA GLY A 71 6.62 16.23 -14.65
C GLY A 71 7.91 15.86 -15.39
N LEU A 72 8.45 16.82 -16.11
CA LEU A 72 9.68 16.67 -16.88
C LEU A 72 10.54 17.93 -16.75
N ARG A 73 11.83 17.76 -16.48
CA ARG A 73 12.80 18.85 -16.46
C ARG A 73 13.99 18.55 -17.35
N LEU A 74 14.58 19.60 -17.90
CA LEU A 74 15.85 19.57 -18.58
C LEU A 74 16.93 19.97 -17.57
N VAL A 75 17.93 19.10 -17.41
CA VAL A 75 19.07 19.35 -16.51
C VAL A 75 20.32 19.46 -17.35
N THR A 76 21.04 20.57 -17.21
CA THR A 76 22.33 20.78 -17.83
C THR A 76 23.43 20.57 -16.80
N LEU A 77 24.32 19.63 -17.08
CA LEU A 77 25.42 19.22 -16.23
C LEU A 77 26.74 19.71 -16.84
N GLN A 78 27.63 20.15 -15.99
CA GLN A 78 29.05 20.33 -16.31
C GLN A 78 29.82 19.16 -15.70
N ASN A 79 30.44 18.37 -16.56
CA ASN A 79 31.26 17.21 -16.18
C ASN A 79 32.72 17.55 -16.45
N VAL A 80 33.58 17.40 -15.44
CA VAL A 80 35.02 17.60 -15.55
C VAL A 80 35.71 16.24 -15.50
N TYR A 81 36.54 15.94 -16.50
CA TYR A 81 37.27 14.69 -16.64
C TYR A 81 38.77 14.92 -16.62
N ASP A 82 39.49 13.91 -16.20
CA ASP A 82 40.96 13.82 -16.45
C ASP A 82 41.28 13.43 -17.91
N THR A 83 42.54 13.37 -18.25
CA THR A 83 43.04 12.96 -19.57
C THR A 83 42.74 11.50 -19.91
N ASN A 84 42.44 10.65 -18.92
CA ASN A 84 42.08 9.24 -19.08
C ASN A 84 40.59 9.02 -19.27
N GLY A 85 39.77 10.11 -19.17
CA GLY A 85 38.32 10.05 -19.29
C GLY A 85 37.63 9.70 -17.98
N THR A 86 38.31 9.78 -16.82
CA THR A 86 37.70 9.59 -15.50
C THR A 86 36.97 10.85 -15.11
N LEU A 87 35.71 10.72 -14.68
CA LEU A 87 34.91 11.84 -14.16
C LEU A 87 35.47 12.28 -12.80
N LEU A 88 35.93 13.52 -12.74
CA LEU A 88 36.48 14.16 -11.52
C LEU A 88 35.41 14.92 -10.76
N GLU A 89 34.55 15.65 -11.49
CA GLU A 89 33.53 16.52 -10.91
C GLU A 89 32.30 16.59 -11.80
N GLN A 90 31.11 16.62 -11.20
CA GLN A 90 29.85 16.86 -11.87
C GLN A 90 29.05 17.94 -11.14
N THR A 91 28.67 18.98 -11.85
CA THR A 91 27.92 20.10 -11.27
C THR A 91 26.67 20.37 -12.11
N VAL A 92 25.53 20.59 -11.45
CA VAL A 92 24.32 21.05 -12.13
C VAL A 92 24.44 22.55 -12.40
N VAL A 93 24.49 22.92 -13.67
CA VAL A 93 24.62 24.32 -14.10
C VAL A 93 23.27 25.00 -14.22
N SER A 94 22.28 24.30 -14.76
CA SER A 94 20.93 24.83 -14.90
C SER A 94 19.89 23.72 -14.88
N THR A 95 18.67 24.07 -14.47
CA THR A 95 17.48 23.24 -14.58
C THR A 95 16.36 24.07 -15.20
N GLN A 96 15.64 23.48 -16.14
CA GLN A 96 14.47 24.09 -16.77
C GLN A 96 13.31 23.10 -16.71
N THR A 97 12.22 23.48 -16.06
CA THR A 97 11.00 22.66 -16.05
C THR A 97 10.32 22.74 -17.41
N LEU A 98 10.13 21.59 -18.04
CA LEU A 98 9.42 21.45 -19.32
C LEU A 98 7.93 21.15 -19.12
N LYS A 99 7.62 20.35 -18.09
CA LYS A 99 6.27 19.98 -17.68
C LYS A 99 6.24 19.90 -16.16
N GLU A 100 5.29 20.58 -15.53
CA GLU A 100 5.07 20.46 -14.09
C GLU A 100 4.47 19.08 -13.75
N ALA A 101 4.84 18.53 -12.59
CA ALA A 101 4.22 17.32 -12.08
C ALA A 101 2.79 17.61 -11.60
N VAL A 102 1.86 16.72 -11.93
CA VAL A 102 0.48 16.80 -11.47
C VAL A 102 0.34 15.93 -10.22
N PRO A 103 -0.04 16.48 -9.06
CA PRO A 103 -0.15 15.68 -7.85
C PRO A 103 -1.30 14.69 -7.91
N LYS A 104 -1.09 13.50 -7.35
CA LYS A 104 -2.16 12.54 -7.08
C LYS A 104 -3.00 13.03 -5.92
N LYS A 105 -4.33 13.14 -6.09
CA LYS A 105 -5.26 13.55 -5.04
C LYS A 105 -6.06 12.36 -4.53
N VAL A 106 -5.98 12.13 -3.23
CA VAL A 106 -6.60 11.00 -2.55
C VAL A 106 -7.43 11.52 -1.38
N VAL A 107 -8.67 11.03 -1.28
CA VAL A 107 -9.53 11.29 -0.12
C VAL A 107 -9.58 10.07 0.79
N VAL A 108 -9.29 10.28 2.07
CA VAL A 108 -9.43 9.27 3.12
C VAL A 108 -10.73 9.54 3.89
N GLY A 109 -11.59 8.53 3.95
CA GLY A 109 -12.84 8.61 4.68
C GLY A 109 -12.62 8.70 6.20
N THR A 110 -13.31 9.63 6.84
CA THR A 110 -13.31 9.81 8.30
C THR A 110 -14.68 9.57 8.94
N LYS A 111 -15.72 9.36 8.12
CA LYS A 111 -17.09 9.14 8.61
C LYS A 111 -17.09 7.96 9.57
N LYS A 112 -17.26 8.24 10.84
CA LYS A 112 -17.54 7.20 11.82
C LYS A 112 -18.86 6.56 11.43
N VAL A 113 -18.86 5.25 11.18
CA VAL A 113 -20.11 4.49 11.13
C VAL A 113 -20.66 4.54 12.55
N THR A 114 -21.51 5.52 12.82
CA THR A 114 -22.34 5.47 14.02
C THR A 114 -23.32 4.34 13.77
N ASN A 115 -23.11 3.21 14.46
CA ASN A 115 -24.11 2.17 14.55
C ASN A 115 -25.37 2.82 15.15
N LYS A 116 -26.19 3.45 14.32
CA LYS A 116 -27.58 3.71 14.71
C LYS A 116 -28.21 2.35 14.89
N THR A 117 -28.48 2.01 16.11
CA THR A 117 -29.15 0.85 16.67
C THR A 117 -30.56 0.67 16.07
N ALA A 118 -30.66 0.44 14.78
CA ALA A 118 -31.92 0.37 14.06
C ALA A 118 -32.14 -0.99 13.38
N TYR A 119 -31.45 -2.05 13.84
CA TYR A 119 -31.52 -3.34 13.14
C TYR A 119 -31.94 -4.50 14.03
N ILE A 120 -32.69 -4.20 15.07
CA ILE A 120 -33.31 -5.25 15.89
C ILE A 120 -34.65 -5.61 15.24
N THR A 121 -34.63 -6.45 14.23
CA THR A 121 -35.80 -7.16 13.73
C THR A 121 -35.46 -8.63 13.59
N GLY A 122 -35.06 -9.22 14.68
CA GLY A 122 -34.78 -10.65 14.79
C GLY A 122 -35.27 -11.15 16.15
N SER A 123 -35.23 -12.44 16.35
CA SER A 123 -35.59 -13.14 17.58
C SER A 123 -34.76 -12.76 18.83
N GLY A 124 -34.17 -11.55 18.87
CA GLY A 124 -33.34 -11.04 19.97
C GLY A 124 -31.91 -11.57 20.02
N GLN A 125 -31.58 -12.67 19.35
CA GLN A 125 -30.27 -13.29 19.36
C GLN A 125 -29.37 -12.85 18.21
N PHE A 126 -29.90 -12.58 17.03
CA PHE A 126 -29.16 -12.18 15.82
C PHE A 126 -29.70 -10.90 15.21
N ILE A 127 -28.82 -10.10 14.61
CA ILE A 127 -29.17 -8.97 13.76
C ILE A 127 -28.83 -9.25 12.29
N TRP A 128 -29.49 -8.56 11.37
CA TRP A 128 -29.19 -8.69 9.94
C TRP A 128 -27.82 -8.11 9.60
N PRO A 129 -26.92 -8.88 8.93
CA PRO A 129 -25.51 -8.52 8.81
C PRO A 129 -25.21 -7.41 7.81
N VAL A 130 -26.10 -7.17 6.83
CA VAL A 130 -25.90 -6.15 5.77
C VAL A 130 -27.10 -5.22 5.73
N PRO A 131 -27.13 -4.17 6.56
CA PRO A 131 -28.29 -3.29 6.69
C PRO A 131 -28.66 -2.56 5.40
N ASN A 132 -27.65 -2.16 4.60
CA ASN A 132 -27.82 -1.42 3.35
C ASN A 132 -27.80 -2.35 2.13
N TYR A 133 -28.53 -3.47 2.20
CA TYR A 133 -28.64 -4.39 1.07
C TYR A 133 -29.69 -3.92 0.06
N ARG A 134 -29.61 -4.41 -1.17
CA ARG A 134 -30.61 -4.15 -2.24
C ARG A 134 -31.72 -5.18 -2.20
N ASN A 135 -31.35 -6.46 -2.26
CA ASN A 135 -32.24 -7.62 -2.30
C ASN A 135 -31.49 -8.86 -1.84
N CYS A 136 -32.21 -9.96 -1.70
CA CYS A 136 -31.61 -11.28 -1.53
C CYS A 136 -31.86 -12.08 -2.82
N SER A 137 -30.77 -12.49 -3.49
CA SER A 137 -30.87 -13.21 -4.76
C SER A 137 -31.20 -14.68 -4.59
N ARG A 138 -30.83 -15.26 -3.43
CA ARG A 138 -31.06 -16.69 -3.14
C ARG A 138 -31.25 -16.90 -1.63
N TRP A 139 -32.27 -17.63 -1.29
CA TRP A 139 -32.56 -18.03 0.10
C TRP A 139 -32.15 -19.48 0.36
N TYR A 140 -32.09 -19.86 1.65
CA TYR A 140 -31.86 -21.24 2.08
C TYR A 140 -32.88 -22.20 1.44
N GLY A 141 -32.39 -23.30 0.91
CA GLY A 141 -33.18 -24.34 0.24
C GLY A 141 -32.53 -24.80 -1.06
N SER A 142 -33.03 -25.87 -1.68
CA SER A 142 -32.57 -26.37 -3.00
C SER A 142 -31.04 -26.39 -3.17
N GLY A 143 -30.33 -26.97 -2.18
CA GLY A 143 -28.87 -27.07 -2.19
C GLY A 143 -28.11 -25.79 -1.79
N HIS A 144 -28.80 -24.72 -1.39
CA HIS A 144 -28.22 -23.50 -0.87
C HIS A 144 -28.32 -23.46 0.66
N LYS A 145 -27.19 -23.23 1.33
CA LYS A 145 -27.05 -23.40 2.78
C LYS A 145 -27.17 -22.11 3.59
N GLY A 146 -27.51 -21.00 2.95
CA GLY A 146 -27.59 -19.68 3.57
C GLY A 146 -28.50 -18.74 2.82
N VAL A 147 -28.22 -17.46 2.88
CA VAL A 147 -28.86 -16.43 2.07
C VAL A 147 -27.81 -15.58 1.38
N ASP A 148 -28.02 -15.27 0.11
CA ASP A 148 -27.15 -14.41 -0.70
C ASP A 148 -27.70 -12.98 -0.68
N ILE A 149 -27.05 -12.12 0.11
CA ILE A 149 -27.47 -10.74 0.37
C ILE A 149 -26.75 -9.82 -0.59
N CYS A 150 -27.44 -9.25 -1.56
CA CYS A 150 -26.87 -8.43 -2.62
C CYS A 150 -26.76 -6.96 -2.23
N ALA A 151 -25.59 -6.38 -2.44
CA ALA A 151 -25.31 -4.95 -2.28
C ALA A 151 -24.10 -4.55 -3.15
N PRO A 152 -23.81 -3.26 -3.34
CA PRO A 152 -22.59 -2.82 -4.01
C PRO A 152 -21.34 -3.35 -3.31
N ALA A 153 -20.26 -3.61 -4.08
CA ALA A 153 -18.95 -3.92 -3.50
C ALA A 153 -18.53 -2.81 -2.51
N GLY A 154 -17.90 -3.21 -1.41
CA GLY A 154 -17.51 -2.28 -0.35
C GLY A 154 -18.62 -1.94 0.65
N THR A 155 -19.85 -2.50 0.51
CA THR A 155 -20.90 -2.35 1.53
C THR A 155 -20.44 -3.01 2.83
N PRO A 156 -20.55 -2.34 4.00
CA PRO A 156 -20.16 -2.89 5.28
C PRO A 156 -20.95 -4.14 5.67
N ILE A 157 -20.23 -5.13 6.22
CA ILE A 157 -20.79 -6.35 6.81
C ILE A 157 -20.55 -6.30 8.32
N TYR A 158 -21.57 -6.60 9.10
CA TYR A 158 -21.52 -6.55 10.55
C TYR A 158 -21.76 -7.93 11.17
N ALA A 159 -21.16 -8.16 12.35
CA ALA A 159 -21.38 -9.37 13.11
C ALA A 159 -22.85 -9.48 13.56
N SER A 160 -23.53 -10.55 13.16
CA SER A 160 -24.95 -10.77 13.49
C SER A 160 -25.19 -11.00 14.99
N ALA A 161 -24.20 -11.51 15.71
CA ALA A 161 -24.19 -11.63 17.17
C ALA A 161 -22.76 -11.47 17.69
N GLY A 162 -22.59 -11.17 18.97
CA GLY A 162 -21.29 -11.17 19.64
C GLY A 162 -20.68 -12.57 19.72
N GLY A 163 -19.35 -12.66 19.76
CA GLY A 163 -18.68 -13.95 19.84
C GLY A 163 -17.19 -13.88 19.53
N THR A 164 -16.60 -15.03 19.27
CA THR A 164 -15.19 -15.16 18.90
C THR A 164 -15.05 -15.54 17.44
N VAL A 165 -14.23 -14.81 16.70
CA VAL A 165 -13.88 -15.13 15.31
C VAL A 165 -13.05 -16.41 15.29
N THR A 166 -13.62 -17.49 14.78
CA THR A 166 -12.92 -18.78 14.67
C THR A 166 -12.14 -18.90 13.38
N LYS A 167 -12.55 -18.15 12.34
CA LYS A 167 -11.84 -18.07 11.05
C LYS A 167 -12.02 -16.69 10.43
N ALA A 168 -10.93 -16.12 9.92
CA ALA A 168 -10.90 -14.94 9.07
C ALA A 168 -9.78 -15.09 8.04
N GLY A 169 -10.10 -15.01 6.75
CA GLY A 169 -9.13 -15.16 5.68
C GLY A 169 -9.71 -15.73 4.39
N TYR A 170 -8.82 -15.98 3.43
CA TYR A 170 -9.21 -16.49 2.12
C TYR A 170 -9.39 -18.02 2.14
N ASN A 171 -10.53 -18.48 1.64
CA ASN A 171 -10.87 -19.89 1.48
C ASN A 171 -10.95 -20.20 -0.02
N LYS A 172 -9.98 -20.96 -0.55
CA LYS A 172 -9.91 -21.33 -1.96
C LYS A 172 -11.07 -22.23 -2.37
N ALA A 173 -11.54 -22.07 -3.60
CA ALA A 173 -12.40 -23.07 -4.25
C ALA A 173 -11.65 -24.42 -4.31
N GLY A 174 -12.29 -25.50 -3.86
CA GLY A 174 -11.64 -26.82 -3.70
C GLY A 174 -11.42 -27.24 -2.25
N ALA A 175 -11.39 -26.32 -1.27
CA ALA A 175 -11.45 -26.63 0.15
C ALA A 175 -12.89 -26.80 0.68
N GLY A 176 -13.83 -27.21 -0.18
CA GLY A 176 -15.22 -27.58 0.13
C GLY A 176 -16.27 -26.50 -0.09
N THR A 177 -16.00 -25.23 0.11
CA THR A 177 -17.03 -24.17 0.12
C THR A 177 -16.86 -23.07 -0.92
N GLY A 178 -15.62 -22.76 -1.31
CA GLY A 178 -15.35 -21.67 -2.26
C GLY A 178 -15.72 -20.27 -1.76
N TYR A 179 -15.71 -20.04 -0.43
CA TYR A 179 -16.16 -18.81 0.20
C TYR A 179 -15.33 -17.55 -0.11
N GLY A 180 -14.14 -17.68 -0.71
CA GLY A 180 -13.24 -16.56 -0.88
C GLY A 180 -12.81 -15.97 0.46
N TYR A 181 -12.68 -14.66 0.57
CA TYR A 181 -12.51 -14.01 1.88
C TYR A 181 -13.77 -14.19 2.71
N SER A 182 -13.59 -14.75 3.91
CA SER A 182 -14.71 -15.10 4.77
C SER A 182 -14.38 -14.94 6.24
N VAL A 183 -15.41 -14.69 7.05
CA VAL A 183 -15.38 -14.66 8.50
C VAL A 183 -16.32 -15.73 9.02
N ILE A 184 -15.90 -16.47 10.06
CA ILE A 184 -16.74 -17.39 10.82
C ILE A 184 -16.65 -16.97 12.28
N ILE A 185 -17.81 -16.76 12.92
CA ILE A 185 -17.90 -16.35 14.32
C ILE A 185 -18.65 -17.42 15.11
N SER A 186 -18.06 -17.86 16.23
CA SER A 186 -18.74 -18.69 17.24
C SER A 186 -19.40 -17.78 18.28
N HIS A 187 -20.69 -18.00 18.52
CA HIS A 187 -21.52 -17.15 19.41
C HIS A 187 -21.79 -17.80 20.77
N GLY A 188 -21.23 -19.00 21.04
CA GLY A 188 -21.58 -19.81 22.18
C GLY A 188 -22.88 -20.62 21.99
N GLY A 189 -23.23 -21.50 22.91
CA GLY A 189 -24.44 -22.31 22.83
C GLY A 189 -24.58 -23.19 21.57
N GLY A 190 -23.45 -23.48 20.87
CA GLY A 190 -23.43 -24.21 19.61
C GLY A 190 -23.73 -23.37 18.37
N TYR A 191 -24.04 -22.08 18.52
CA TYR A 191 -24.33 -21.19 17.40
C TYR A 191 -23.06 -20.67 16.73
N SER A 192 -23.10 -20.58 15.41
CA SER A 192 -22.09 -19.88 14.62
C SER A 192 -22.70 -19.20 13.39
N SER A 193 -22.03 -18.18 12.88
CA SER A 193 -22.37 -17.52 11.61
C SER A 193 -21.20 -17.48 10.65
N VAL A 194 -21.51 -17.48 9.36
CA VAL A 194 -20.56 -17.41 8.25
C VAL A 194 -20.90 -16.20 7.39
N TYR A 195 -19.87 -15.46 7.00
CA TYR A 195 -19.94 -14.29 6.10
C TYR A 195 -18.92 -14.52 5.00
N ALA A 196 -19.36 -14.77 3.78
CA ALA A 196 -18.50 -15.15 2.68
C ALA A 196 -18.53 -14.16 1.52
N HIS A 197 -17.61 -14.34 0.56
CA HIS A 197 -17.40 -13.53 -0.61
C HIS A 197 -17.02 -12.08 -0.32
N CYS A 198 -16.42 -11.83 0.86
CA CYS A 198 -15.98 -10.49 1.26
C CYS A 198 -14.92 -9.94 0.28
N LEU A 199 -14.93 -8.63 0.10
CA LEU A 199 -13.87 -7.88 -0.59
C LEU A 199 -12.63 -7.80 0.27
N SER A 200 -12.84 -7.47 1.56
CA SER A 200 -11.78 -7.37 2.57
C SER A 200 -12.35 -7.62 3.96
N LEU A 201 -11.46 -7.94 4.92
CA LEU A 201 -11.80 -8.26 6.30
C LEU A 201 -11.21 -7.20 7.23
N THR A 202 -11.91 -6.89 8.32
CA THR A 202 -11.48 -5.94 9.37
C THR A 202 -11.19 -6.63 10.70
N VAL A 203 -11.30 -7.96 10.74
CA VAL A 203 -11.09 -8.79 11.93
C VAL A 203 -10.15 -9.95 11.62
N SER A 204 -9.57 -10.53 12.67
CA SER A 204 -8.66 -11.69 12.61
C SER A 204 -9.20 -12.85 13.42
N ALA A 205 -8.76 -14.07 13.09
CA ALA A 205 -9.08 -15.26 13.89
C ALA A 205 -8.58 -15.08 15.34
N GLY A 206 -9.37 -15.54 16.31
CA GLY A 206 -9.16 -15.35 17.74
C GLY A 206 -9.71 -14.05 18.31
N GLN A 207 -10.09 -13.09 17.49
CA GLN A 207 -10.64 -11.80 17.95
C GLN A 207 -12.05 -11.98 18.52
N THR A 208 -12.33 -11.35 19.66
CA THR A 208 -13.70 -11.22 20.18
C THR A 208 -14.38 -10.02 19.52
N VAL A 209 -15.60 -10.20 19.05
CA VAL A 209 -16.43 -9.18 18.41
C VAL A 209 -17.76 -9.00 19.13
N LYS A 210 -18.27 -7.78 19.13
CA LYS A 210 -19.62 -7.45 19.63
C LYS A 210 -20.64 -7.59 18.50
N GLN A 211 -21.90 -7.85 18.85
CA GLN A 211 -23.00 -7.74 17.90
C GLN A 211 -23.00 -6.35 17.23
N GLY A 212 -23.18 -6.28 15.91
CA GLY A 212 -23.12 -5.04 15.16
C GLY A 212 -21.70 -4.49 14.93
N GLN A 213 -20.64 -5.19 15.33
CA GLN A 213 -19.29 -4.79 15.00
C GLN A 213 -19.01 -5.01 13.53
N LEU A 214 -18.33 -4.03 12.88
CA LEU A 214 -17.84 -4.17 11.51
C LEU A 214 -16.80 -5.30 11.43
N ILE A 215 -17.03 -6.26 10.52
CA ILE A 215 -16.17 -7.44 10.35
C ILE A 215 -15.54 -7.54 8.95
N GLY A 216 -16.03 -6.76 7.99
CA GLY A 216 -15.52 -6.76 6.63
C GLY A 216 -16.42 -5.97 5.68
N TYR A 217 -16.09 -6.07 4.41
CA TYR A 217 -16.80 -5.40 3.33
C TYR A 217 -17.24 -6.41 2.28
N LEU A 218 -18.46 -6.24 1.78
CA LEU A 218 -19.08 -7.10 0.77
C LEU A 218 -18.32 -7.02 -0.56
N GLY A 219 -18.17 -8.18 -1.22
CA GLY A 219 -17.50 -8.30 -2.50
C GLY A 219 -18.02 -9.45 -3.34
N SER A 220 -17.12 -10.06 -4.12
CA SER A 220 -17.41 -11.18 -5.02
C SER A 220 -16.21 -12.14 -5.10
N THR A 221 -15.50 -12.36 -3.99
CA THR A 221 -14.32 -13.23 -3.97
C THR A 221 -14.69 -14.71 -3.85
N GLY A 222 -13.80 -15.61 -4.28
CA GLY A 222 -14.07 -17.04 -4.29
C GLY A 222 -15.02 -17.49 -5.41
N ARG A 223 -15.91 -18.44 -5.12
CA ARG A 223 -16.90 -18.92 -6.09
C ARG A 223 -18.17 -18.06 -6.03
N SER A 224 -18.16 -16.94 -6.70
CA SER A 224 -19.23 -15.95 -6.73
C SER A 224 -19.46 -15.45 -8.15
N THR A 225 -20.69 -15.15 -8.51
CA THR A 225 -21.10 -14.63 -9.84
C THR A 225 -21.41 -13.13 -9.80
N GLY A 226 -21.34 -12.49 -8.64
CA GLY A 226 -21.63 -11.07 -8.46
C GLY A 226 -21.50 -10.64 -7.02
N ASN A 227 -21.61 -9.34 -6.78
CA ASN A 227 -21.42 -8.76 -5.44
C ASN A 227 -22.55 -9.17 -4.48
N HIS A 228 -22.22 -10.03 -3.52
CA HIS A 228 -23.12 -10.43 -2.44
C HIS A 228 -22.36 -10.90 -1.20
N CYS A 229 -23.01 -10.91 -0.06
CA CYS A 229 -22.57 -11.62 1.12
C CYS A 229 -23.37 -12.92 1.22
N HIS A 230 -22.70 -14.06 1.09
CA HIS A 230 -23.30 -15.33 1.45
C HIS A 230 -23.28 -15.49 2.96
N PHE A 231 -24.46 -15.50 3.58
CA PHE A 231 -24.62 -15.53 5.02
C PHE A 231 -25.29 -16.80 5.50
N GLU A 232 -24.66 -17.46 6.48
CA GLU A 232 -25.18 -18.68 7.10
C GLU A 232 -25.32 -18.52 8.61
N ILE A 233 -26.31 -19.21 9.19
CA ILE A 233 -26.41 -19.47 10.63
C ILE A 233 -26.38 -20.98 10.83
N ARG A 234 -25.65 -21.43 11.84
CA ARG A 234 -25.54 -22.84 12.19
C ARG A 234 -25.75 -23.05 13.68
N LEU A 235 -26.34 -24.18 14.05
CA LEU A 235 -26.46 -24.68 15.43
C LEU A 235 -25.86 -26.09 15.47
N ASN A 236 -24.87 -26.30 16.30
CA ASN A 236 -24.15 -27.57 16.41
C ASN A 236 -23.68 -28.15 15.04
N GLY A 237 -23.23 -27.24 14.15
CA GLY A 237 -22.80 -27.55 12.79
C GLY A 237 -23.93 -27.70 11.75
N SER A 238 -25.18 -27.84 12.17
CA SER A 238 -26.35 -27.91 11.29
C SER A 238 -26.82 -26.53 10.85
N TYR A 239 -27.19 -26.40 9.56
CA TYR A 239 -27.62 -25.12 9.00
C TYR A 239 -29.03 -24.75 9.45
N ILE A 240 -29.21 -23.51 9.89
CA ILE A 240 -30.51 -22.91 10.22
C ILE A 240 -30.93 -22.02 9.06
N PRO A 241 -32.15 -22.18 8.50
CA PRO A 241 -32.66 -21.28 7.48
C PRO A 241 -32.69 -19.83 8.01
N PRO A 242 -31.96 -18.87 7.39
CA PRO A 242 -31.92 -17.47 7.85
C PRO A 242 -33.33 -16.84 7.91
N GLN A 243 -34.26 -17.25 7.05
CA GLN A 243 -35.65 -16.77 7.07
C GLN A 243 -36.41 -17.13 8.34
N ASN A 244 -36.00 -18.17 9.07
CA ASN A 244 -36.60 -18.52 10.38
C ASN A 244 -36.10 -17.62 11.50
N VAL A 245 -34.90 -17.03 11.32
CA VAL A 245 -34.30 -16.10 12.28
C VAL A 245 -34.70 -14.66 11.96
N PHE A 246 -34.95 -14.36 10.69
CA PHE A 246 -35.32 -13.02 10.19
C PHE A 246 -36.63 -13.07 9.38
N PRO A 247 -37.78 -13.29 10.01
CA PRO A 247 -39.04 -13.54 9.29
C PRO A 247 -39.52 -12.36 8.44
N GLY A 248 -39.07 -11.13 8.73
CA GLY A 248 -39.41 -9.93 7.96
C GLY A 248 -38.47 -9.60 6.81
N LYS A 249 -37.56 -10.49 6.44
CA LYS A 249 -36.53 -10.22 5.40
C LYS A 249 -36.73 -11.00 4.09
N LYS A 250 -37.70 -11.91 4.03
CA LYS A 250 -38.02 -12.69 2.82
C LYS A 250 -38.82 -11.86 1.81
#